data_5836578393563f6a283052904b8ab742
#
_entry.id   5836578393563f6a283052904b8ab742
#
_cell.length_a   1.000
_cell.length_b   1.000
_cell.length_c   1.000
_cell.angle_alpha   90.00
_cell.angle_beta   90.00
_cell.angle_gamma   90.00
#
_symmetry.space_group_name_H-M   'P 1'
#
loop_
_entity.id
_entity.type
_entity.pdbx_description
1 polymer ?
#
loop_
_entity_poly.entity_id
_entity_poly.type
_entity_poly.pdbx_seq_one_letter_code
_entity_poly.pdbx_strand_id
1 'polypeptide(L)'
;MMKKILYLFIILVSIKTINAQHACADHKAAHFNRSLNKRVAMPASYTPPETKYDLKFYHLNLNVERNTAYISGNVVSKAKLMVASLDSFAFLLHQNHIIDSVYVNGARRNFVRQDSLVKATAGTPIPLNTTFDAIVYYRGTCPSGGGAAIGDGYNVGTSPSWGNQASWSLSESLVAYQWFPCKQDLTDKIDSSWVFATTDSANMVGSNGLLKNIVSLGTKKRYEWKSRYPIDYYLISVSTAKYMAYNLYAKPQYLAPDSIFIQNFIYDNAIGNPSWNTQKT
;
A
#
# COMPACT_ATOMS: atom_id res chain seq x y z
N MET A 1 -27.94 47.37 -10.39
CA MET A 1 -27.31 46.51 -11.41
C MET A 1 -26.18 45.61 -10.83
N MET A 2 -25.29 46.11 -9.96
CA MET A 2 -24.19 45.36 -9.33
C MET A 2 -24.60 44.13 -8.49
N LYS A 3 -25.69 44.22 -7.70
CA LYS A 3 -26.15 43.10 -6.86
C LYS A 3 -26.58 41.87 -7.66
N LYS A 4 -27.19 42.04 -8.82
CA LYS A 4 -27.59 40.90 -9.71
C LYS A 4 -26.39 40.19 -10.37
N ILE A 5 -25.31 40.92 -10.65
CA ILE A 5 -24.08 40.37 -11.23
C ILE A 5 -23.33 39.52 -10.17
N LEU A 6 -23.34 39.97 -8.92
CA LEU A 6 -22.71 39.20 -7.82
C LEU A 6 -23.39 37.86 -7.57
N TYR A 7 -24.73 37.79 -7.63
CA TYR A 7 -25.48 36.53 -7.49
C TYR A 7 -25.20 35.56 -8.67
N LEU A 8 -25.06 36.08 -9.88
CA LEU A 8 -24.74 35.27 -11.04
C LEU A 8 -23.32 34.67 -10.94
N PHE A 9 -22.36 35.41 -10.38
CA PHE A 9 -20.99 34.93 -10.17
C PHE A 9 -20.91 33.86 -9.08
N ILE A 10 -21.70 33.99 -7.99
CA ILE A 10 -21.78 32.97 -6.92
C ILE A 10 -22.41 31.67 -7.45
N ILE A 11 -23.44 31.75 -8.29
CA ILE A 11 -24.07 30.58 -8.91
C ILE A 11 -23.10 29.86 -9.88
N LEU A 12 -22.34 30.61 -10.69
CA LEU A 12 -21.34 30.05 -11.62
C LEU A 12 -20.18 29.33 -10.90
N VAL A 13 -19.73 29.87 -9.75
CA VAL A 13 -18.69 29.22 -8.94
C VAL A 13 -19.24 27.95 -8.28
N SER A 14 -20.49 27.99 -7.79
CA SER A 14 -21.14 26.82 -7.19
C SER A 14 -21.33 25.68 -8.19
N ILE A 15 -21.68 25.98 -9.45
CA ILE A 15 -21.87 24.97 -10.50
C ILE A 15 -20.53 24.30 -10.87
N LYS A 16 -19.41 25.05 -10.89
CA LYS A 16 -18.08 24.47 -11.16
C LYS A 16 -17.62 23.52 -10.05
N THR A 17 -17.88 23.84 -8.80
CA THR A 17 -17.52 22.97 -7.66
C THR A 17 -18.33 21.67 -7.64
N ILE A 18 -19.63 21.74 -7.97
CA ILE A 18 -20.50 20.56 -8.08
C ILE A 18 -20.02 19.61 -9.21
N ASN A 19 -19.66 20.15 -10.38
CA ASN A 19 -19.16 19.32 -11.49
C ASN A 19 -17.82 18.65 -11.15
N ALA A 20 -16.92 19.28 -10.42
CA ALA A 20 -15.65 18.68 -10.01
C ALA A 20 -15.85 17.53 -9.01
N GLN A 21 -16.81 17.64 -8.08
CA GLN A 21 -17.14 16.57 -7.16
C GLN A 21 -17.81 15.37 -7.86
N HIS A 22 -18.71 15.61 -8.80
CA HIS A 22 -19.31 14.55 -9.60
C HIS A 22 -18.27 13.83 -10.46
N ALA A 23 -17.40 14.56 -11.15
CA ALA A 23 -16.34 13.96 -11.95
C ALA A 23 -15.39 13.07 -11.12
N CYS A 24 -15.07 13.46 -9.89
CA CYS A 24 -14.25 12.64 -8.97
C CYS A 24 -15.00 11.39 -8.51
N ALA A 25 -16.30 11.50 -8.20
CA ALA A 25 -17.12 10.36 -7.81
C ALA A 25 -17.31 9.36 -8.96
N ASP A 26 -17.57 9.86 -10.18
CA ASP A 26 -17.73 9.04 -11.37
C ASP A 26 -16.42 8.34 -11.75
N HIS A 27 -15.28 9.00 -11.60
CA HIS A 27 -13.97 8.41 -11.85
C HIS A 27 -13.65 7.30 -10.83
N LYS A 28 -13.97 7.51 -9.55
CA LYS A 28 -13.83 6.48 -8.49
C LYS A 28 -14.76 5.30 -8.73
N ALA A 29 -16.03 5.55 -9.12
CA ALA A 29 -16.99 4.51 -9.45
C ALA A 29 -16.56 3.70 -10.68
N ALA A 30 -16.06 4.35 -11.73
CA ALA A 30 -15.55 3.69 -12.93
C ALA A 30 -14.31 2.83 -12.63
N HIS A 31 -13.41 3.31 -11.76
CA HIS A 31 -12.24 2.56 -11.32
C HIS A 31 -12.63 1.35 -10.48
N PHE A 32 -13.55 1.52 -9.54
CA PHE A 32 -14.11 0.43 -8.73
C PHE A 32 -14.81 -0.62 -9.60
N ASN A 33 -15.67 -0.21 -10.54
CA ASN A 33 -16.35 -1.12 -11.46
C ASN A 33 -15.37 -1.85 -12.40
N ARG A 34 -14.28 -1.21 -12.84
CA ARG A 34 -13.24 -1.84 -13.66
C ARG A 34 -12.48 -2.90 -12.89
N SER A 35 -12.18 -2.68 -11.61
CA SER A 35 -11.53 -3.66 -10.74
C SER A 35 -12.49 -4.79 -10.35
N LEU A 36 -13.77 -4.51 -10.14
CA LEU A 36 -14.81 -5.53 -9.97
C LEU A 36 -14.99 -6.39 -11.22
N ASN A 37 -15.05 -5.80 -12.40
CA ASN A 37 -15.23 -6.54 -13.66
C ASN A 37 -14.05 -7.49 -13.95
N LYS A 38 -12.85 -7.20 -13.49
CA LYS A 38 -11.74 -8.16 -13.52
C LYS A 38 -11.92 -9.36 -12.58
N ARG A 39 -12.75 -9.22 -11.51
CA ARG A 39 -13.13 -10.31 -10.58
C ARG A 39 -14.42 -11.04 -11.00
N VAL A 40 -15.33 -10.36 -11.68
CA VAL A 40 -16.71 -10.87 -12.02
C VAL A 40 -16.69 -11.94 -13.12
N ALA A 41 -15.55 -12.24 -13.73
CA ALA A 41 -15.42 -13.43 -14.58
C ALA A 41 -15.47 -14.77 -13.80
N MET A 42 -15.65 -14.73 -12.47
CA MET A 42 -15.80 -15.95 -11.65
C MET A 42 -17.27 -16.27 -11.37
N PRO A 43 -17.67 -17.55 -11.42
CA PRO A 43 -19.05 -17.98 -11.08
C PRO A 43 -19.44 -17.46 -9.69
N ALA A 44 -20.73 -17.09 -9.51
CA ALA A 44 -21.27 -16.63 -8.23
C ALA A 44 -21.12 -17.65 -7.07
N SER A 45 -20.83 -18.92 -7.39
CA SER A 45 -20.54 -19.98 -6.43
C SER A 45 -19.06 -20.13 -6.08
N TYR A 46 -18.16 -19.34 -6.69
CA TYR A 46 -16.73 -19.44 -6.42
C TYR A 46 -16.40 -18.72 -5.12
N THR A 47 -16.00 -19.48 -4.12
CA THR A 47 -15.41 -18.95 -2.90
C THR A 47 -13.90 -18.85 -3.12
N PRO A 48 -13.32 -17.64 -3.13
CA PRO A 48 -11.88 -17.49 -3.30
C PRO A 48 -11.13 -18.30 -2.24
N PRO A 49 -10.12 -19.09 -2.60
CA PRO A 49 -9.45 -19.97 -1.64
C PRO A 49 -8.73 -19.20 -0.53
N GLU A 50 -8.40 -17.93 -0.74
CA GLU A 50 -7.86 -17.04 0.27
C GLU A 50 -8.86 -16.62 1.36
N THR A 51 -10.15 -16.85 1.20
CA THR A 51 -11.16 -16.54 2.24
C THR A 51 -11.24 -17.59 3.35
N LYS A 52 -10.48 -18.68 3.21
CA LYS A 52 -10.46 -19.77 4.20
C LYS A 52 -9.76 -19.44 5.51
N TYR A 53 -9.03 -18.34 5.56
CA TYR A 53 -8.27 -17.90 6.73
C TYR A 53 -8.52 -16.43 7.03
N ASP A 54 -8.40 -16.08 8.30
CA ASP A 54 -8.44 -14.75 8.86
C ASP A 54 -7.01 -14.24 9.05
N LEU A 55 -6.65 -13.18 8.37
CA LEU A 55 -5.30 -12.66 8.35
C LEU A 55 -5.06 -11.72 9.55
N LYS A 56 -4.04 -12.02 10.34
CA LYS A 56 -3.73 -11.31 11.58
C LYS A 56 -2.55 -10.35 11.45
N PHE A 57 -1.59 -10.67 10.60
CA PHE A 57 -0.35 -9.91 10.52
C PHE A 57 0.29 -9.99 9.15
N TYR A 58 0.81 -8.84 8.71
CA TYR A 58 1.77 -8.76 7.61
C TYR A 58 3.11 -8.18 8.07
N HIS A 59 4.19 -8.79 7.61
CA HIS A 59 5.52 -8.18 7.62
C HIS A 59 6.07 -8.16 6.20
N LEU A 60 6.11 -6.99 5.60
CA LEU A 60 6.75 -6.73 4.31
C LEU A 60 8.22 -6.38 4.57
N ASN A 61 9.14 -7.16 4.05
CA ASN A 61 10.57 -6.91 4.09
C ASN A 61 11.09 -6.77 2.65
N LEU A 62 11.26 -5.54 2.19
CA LEU A 62 11.38 -5.19 0.79
C LEU A 62 12.64 -4.39 0.49
N ASN A 63 13.20 -4.58 -0.70
CA ASN A 63 14.13 -3.66 -1.32
C ASN A 63 13.35 -2.81 -2.34
N VAL A 64 13.44 -1.51 -2.19
CA VAL A 64 12.73 -0.50 -2.99
C VAL A 64 13.67 0.66 -3.34
N GLU A 65 13.50 1.25 -4.51
CA GLU A 65 14.28 2.42 -4.93
C GLU A 65 13.36 3.48 -5.54
N ARG A 66 13.75 4.76 -5.43
CA ARG A 66 12.91 5.89 -5.89
C ARG A 66 12.70 5.97 -7.40
N ASN A 67 13.55 5.32 -8.18
CA ASN A 67 13.63 5.46 -9.64
C ASN A 67 13.25 4.21 -10.41
N THR A 68 12.73 3.19 -9.74
CA THR A 68 12.28 1.95 -10.37
C THR A 68 11.07 1.36 -9.65
N ALA A 69 10.19 0.74 -10.41
CA ALA A 69 9.08 -0.07 -9.89
C ALA A 69 9.50 -1.52 -9.59
N TYR A 70 10.79 -1.84 -9.64
CA TYR A 70 11.30 -3.14 -9.27
C TYR A 70 11.30 -3.29 -7.75
N ILE A 71 10.70 -4.38 -7.27
CA ILE A 71 10.66 -4.76 -5.86
C ILE A 71 11.25 -6.16 -5.71
N SER A 72 11.99 -6.38 -4.64
CA SER A 72 12.43 -7.71 -4.23
C SER A 72 12.38 -7.85 -2.71
N GLY A 73 12.18 -9.06 -2.22
CA GLY A 73 12.15 -9.32 -0.79
C GLY A 73 11.23 -10.45 -0.40
N ASN A 74 10.59 -10.30 0.75
CA ASN A 74 9.62 -11.27 1.21
C ASN A 74 8.47 -10.61 1.98
N VAL A 75 7.35 -11.35 2.03
CA VAL A 75 6.21 -11.02 2.91
C VAL A 75 5.93 -12.21 3.81
N VAL A 76 5.90 -11.94 5.11
CA VAL A 76 5.43 -12.88 6.11
C VAL A 76 3.97 -12.58 6.40
N SER A 77 3.12 -13.59 6.29
CA SER A 77 1.70 -13.55 6.65
C SER A 77 1.48 -14.44 7.87
N LYS A 78 0.79 -13.96 8.91
CA LYS A 78 0.27 -14.80 9.99
C LYS A 78 -1.24 -14.79 9.92
N ALA A 79 -1.83 -15.97 9.92
CA ALA A 79 -3.27 -16.13 9.74
C ALA A 79 -3.83 -17.23 10.65
N LYS A 80 -5.12 -17.12 10.96
CA LYS A 80 -5.88 -18.12 11.70
C LYS A 80 -6.82 -18.83 10.72
N LEU A 81 -6.84 -20.16 10.77
CA LEU A 81 -7.73 -20.92 9.89
C LEU A 81 -9.19 -20.81 10.35
N MET A 82 -10.09 -20.57 9.40
CA MET A 82 -11.53 -20.36 9.62
C MET A 82 -12.41 -21.50 9.09
N VAL A 83 -11.80 -22.50 8.44
CA VAL A 83 -12.49 -23.70 7.90
C VAL A 83 -11.94 -24.96 8.56
N ALA A 84 -12.61 -26.11 8.37
CA ALA A 84 -12.25 -27.37 9.04
C ALA A 84 -10.81 -27.82 8.79
N SER A 85 -10.29 -27.59 7.57
CA SER A 85 -8.93 -27.95 7.19
C SER A 85 -8.42 -27.07 6.04
N LEU A 86 -7.12 -26.78 6.01
CA LEU A 86 -6.43 -26.08 4.94
C LEU A 86 -5.33 -26.97 4.35
N ASP A 87 -5.51 -27.40 3.12
CA ASP A 87 -4.51 -28.19 2.38
C ASP A 87 -3.54 -27.30 1.60
N SER A 88 -3.94 -26.05 1.30
CA SER A 88 -3.14 -25.10 0.54
C SER A 88 -3.36 -23.68 1.01
N PHE A 89 -2.27 -22.96 1.27
CA PHE A 89 -2.26 -21.52 1.46
C PHE A 89 -2.38 -20.82 0.11
N ALA A 90 -3.39 -19.98 -0.06
CA ALA A 90 -3.64 -19.25 -1.30
C ALA A 90 -3.46 -17.75 -1.09
N PHE A 91 -2.87 -17.06 -2.07
CA PHE A 91 -2.68 -15.62 -2.08
C PHE A 91 -2.67 -15.09 -3.52
N LEU A 92 -2.78 -13.79 -3.68
CA LEU A 92 -2.68 -13.11 -4.96
C LEU A 92 -1.34 -12.41 -5.09
N LEU A 93 -0.72 -12.53 -6.26
CA LEU A 93 0.48 -11.79 -6.66
C LEU A 93 0.48 -11.64 -8.18
N HIS A 94 0.72 -10.44 -8.69
CA HIS A 94 0.71 -10.16 -10.13
C HIS A 94 1.78 -10.98 -10.87
N GLN A 95 1.44 -11.47 -12.05
CA GLN A 95 2.27 -12.38 -12.86
C GLN A 95 3.64 -11.82 -13.26
N ASN A 96 3.82 -10.50 -13.24
CA ASN A 96 5.13 -9.88 -13.48
C ASN A 96 6.17 -10.20 -12.39
N HIS A 97 5.72 -10.69 -11.23
CA HIS A 97 6.63 -11.09 -10.17
C HIS A 97 6.99 -12.55 -10.26
N ILE A 98 8.27 -12.84 -10.12
CA ILE A 98 8.81 -14.20 -9.95
C ILE A 98 8.73 -14.56 -8.47
N ILE A 99 8.19 -15.73 -8.16
CA ILE A 99 8.17 -16.30 -6.82
C ILE A 99 9.41 -17.19 -6.70
N ASP A 100 10.32 -16.80 -5.82
CA ASP A 100 11.56 -17.54 -5.58
C ASP A 100 11.33 -18.76 -4.66
N SER A 101 10.48 -18.59 -3.64
CA SER A 101 10.07 -19.68 -2.74
C SER A 101 8.88 -19.30 -1.90
N VAL A 102 8.13 -20.31 -1.45
CA VAL A 102 7.04 -20.18 -0.49
C VAL A 102 7.31 -21.15 0.67
N TYR A 103 7.13 -20.64 1.89
CA TYR A 103 7.20 -21.44 3.11
C TYR A 103 5.86 -21.38 3.82
N VAL A 104 5.43 -22.51 4.39
CA VAL A 104 4.26 -22.60 5.27
C VAL A 104 4.68 -23.33 6.52
N ASN A 105 4.50 -22.73 7.69
CA ASN A 105 4.94 -23.23 9.00
C ASN A 105 6.43 -23.61 8.98
N GLY A 106 7.27 -22.71 8.46
CA GLY A 106 8.72 -22.87 8.40
C GLY A 106 9.25 -23.85 7.35
N ALA A 107 8.40 -24.62 6.66
CA ALA A 107 8.81 -25.58 5.66
C ALA A 107 8.59 -25.06 4.24
N ARG A 108 9.61 -25.21 3.36
CA ARG A 108 9.50 -24.86 1.94
C ARG A 108 8.43 -25.72 1.28
N ARG A 109 7.56 -25.10 0.46
CA ARG A 109 6.42 -25.74 -0.18
C ARG A 109 6.44 -25.57 -1.68
N ASN A 110 5.94 -26.59 -2.37
CA ASN A 110 5.62 -26.49 -3.78
C ASN A 110 4.36 -25.63 -3.93
N PHE A 111 4.29 -24.89 -5.01
CA PHE A 111 3.13 -24.07 -5.34
C PHE A 111 2.76 -24.22 -6.81
N VAL A 112 1.49 -23.94 -7.09
CA VAL A 112 0.96 -23.76 -8.45
C VAL A 112 0.48 -22.34 -8.59
N ARG A 113 0.63 -21.80 -9.78
CA ARG A 113 0.20 -20.44 -10.11
C ARG A 113 -0.72 -20.47 -11.31
N GLN A 114 -1.85 -19.80 -11.19
CA GLN A 114 -2.77 -19.54 -12.29
C GLN A 114 -3.02 -18.04 -12.33
N ASP A 115 -2.46 -17.36 -13.34
CA ASP A 115 -2.44 -15.90 -13.44
C ASP A 115 -1.86 -15.25 -12.17
N SER A 116 -2.67 -14.51 -11.44
CA SER A 116 -2.28 -13.89 -10.17
C SER A 116 -2.57 -14.74 -8.93
N LEU A 117 -3.37 -15.80 -9.05
CA LEU A 117 -3.67 -16.70 -7.95
C LEU A 117 -2.55 -17.73 -7.77
N VAL A 118 -2.01 -17.80 -6.57
CA VAL A 118 -0.98 -18.75 -6.17
C VAL A 118 -1.51 -19.63 -5.04
N LYS A 119 -1.29 -20.94 -5.13
CA LYS A 119 -1.64 -21.92 -4.09
C LYS A 119 -0.40 -22.73 -3.74
N ALA A 120 0.06 -22.60 -2.51
CA ALA A 120 1.17 -23.37 -1.96
C ALA A 120 0.63 -24.47 -1.04
N THR A 121 1.13 -25.69 -1.17
CA THR A 121 0.67 -26.82 -0.33
C THR A 121 0.98 -26.55 1.13
N ALA A 122 0.08 -26.90 2.05
CA ALA A 122 0.35 -26.82 3.49
C ALA A 122 1.32 -27.94 3.95
N GLY A 123 1.41 -29.02 3.19
CA GLY A 123 2.14 -30.23 3.56
C GLY A 123 1.27 -31.13 4.43
N THR A 124 1.22 -30.88 5.71
CA THR A 124 0.19 -31.46 6.59
C THR A 124 -1.00 -30.51 6.65
N PRO A 125 -2.24 -30.99 6.53
CA PRO A 125 -3.43 -30.18 6.63
C PRO A 125 -3.47 -29.39 7.95
N ILE A 126 -3.73 -28.10 7.86
CA ILE A 126 -3.82 -27.19 9.01
C ILE A 126 -5.24 -27.29 9.56
N PRO A 127 -5.45 -27.61 10.85
CA PRO A 127 -6.79 -27.76 11.43
C PRO A 127 -7.45 -26.42 11.75
N LEU A 128 -8.77 -26.44 11.91
CA LEU A 128 -9.60 -25.28 12.31
C LEU A 128 -9.03 -24.58 13.55
N ASN A 129 -9.15 -23.26 13.58
CA ASN A 129 -8.69 -22.40 14.68
C ASN A 129 -7.17 -22.40 14.94
N THR A 130 -6.38 -23.08 14.15
CA THR A 130 -4.92 -23.04 14.24
C THR A 130 -4.38 -21.78 13.59
N THR A 131 -3.43 -21.13 14.26
CA THR A 131 -2.63 -20.06 13.66
C THR A 131 -1.47 -20.68 12.89
N PHE A 132 -1.22 -20.18 11.69
CA PHE A 132 -0.11 -20.58 10.85
C PHE A 132 0.62 -19.36 10.30
N ASP A 133 1.85 -19.54 9.85
CA ASP A 133 2.61 -18.54 9.13
C ASP A 133 2.96 -19.00 7.71
N ALA A 134 3.02 -18.03 6.81
CA ALA A 134 3.52 -18.24 5.46
C ALA A 134 4.50 -17.13 5.10
N ILE A 135 5.56 -17.50 4.36
CA ILE A 135 6.56 -16.57 3.86
C ILE A 135 6.66 -16.72 2.35
N VAL A 136 6.50 -15.63 1.62
CA VAL A 136 6.64 -15.60 0.17
C VAL A 136 7.84 -14.74 -0.19
N TYR A 137 8.88 -15.32 -0.74
CA TYR A 137 10.02 -14.62 -1.34
C TYR A 137 9.73 -14.36 -2.81
N TYR A 138 9.90 -13.13 -3.24
CA TYR A 138 9.54 -12.72 -4.60
C TYR A 138 10.35 -11.53 -5.08
N ARG A 139 10.32 -11.32 -6.39
CA ARG A 139 10.94 -10.17 -7.06
C ARG A 139 10.28 -9.91 -8.40
N GLY A 140 10.35 -8.68 -8.85
CA GLY A 140 9.87 -8.31 -10.18
C GLY A 140 9.57 -6.83 -10.31
N THR A 141 9.28 -6.41 -11.53
CA THR A 141 8.83 -5.05 -11.82
C THR A 141 7.31 -5.01 -11.76
N CYS A 142 6.78 -4.15 -10.91
CA CYS A 142 5.34 -3.95 -10.80
C CYS A 142 4.76 -3.50 -12.15
N PRO A 143 3.52 -3.91 -12.49
CA PRO A 143 2.89 -3.43 -13.70
C PRO A 143 2.76 -1.92 -13.65
N SER A 144 3.02 -1.25 -14.78
CA SER A 144 2.85 0.19 -14.94
C SER A 144 1.50 0.50 -15.58
N GLY A 145 0.90 1.62 -15.21
CA GLY A 145 -0.19 2.20 -15.98
C GLY A 145 -1.58 1.70 -15.64
N GLY A 146 -2.01 1.88 -14.42
CA GLY A 146 -3.39 1.59 -13.99
C GLY A 146 -4.44 2.63 -14.36
N GLY A 147 -4.14 3.66 -15.11
CA GLY A 147 -5.12 4.65 -15.60
C GLY A 147 -5.68 5.61 -14.55
N ALA A 148 -5.23 5.57 -13.30
CA ALA A 148 -5.50 6.60 -12.33
C ALA A 148 -4.49 7.76 -12.48
N ALA A 149 -4.94 9.00 -12.30
CA ALA A 149 -4.09 10.18 -12.45
C ALA A 149 -2.86 10.18 -11.51
N ILE A 150 -2.95 9.48 -10.39
CA ILE A 150 -1.92 9.37 -9.35
C ILE A 150 -1.26 7.98 -9.29
N GLY A 151 -1.58 7.09 -10.25
CA GLY A 151 -1.04 5.75 -10.37
C GLY A 151 -1.93 4.67 -9.79
N ASP A 152 -1.45 3.42 -9.83
CA ASP A 152 -2.14 2.19 -9.44
C ASP A 152 -1.08 1.15 -9.05
N GLY A 153 -1.31 0.41 -7.94
CA GLY A 153 -0.36 -0.56 -7.44
C GLY A 153 0.92 0.06 -6.89
N TYR A 154 2.05 -0.08 -7.58
CA TYR A 154 3.32 0.55 -7.21
C TYR A 154 3.88 1.38 -8.38
N ASN A 155 4.13 2.63 -8.14
CA ASN A 155 4.36 3.65 -9.14
C ASN A 155 5.75 4.25 -9.04
N VAL A 156 6.22 4.81 -10.14
CA VAL A 156 7.44 5.63 -10.20
C VAL A 156 7.14 6.86 -11.02
N GLY A 157 7.61 8.01 -10.57
CA GLY A 157 7.44 9.26 -11.29
C GLY A 157 8.43 10.32 -10.85
N THR A 158 8.44 11.39 -11.62
CA THR A 158 9.20 12.60 -11.29
C THR A 158 8.21 13.71 -10.97
N SER A 159 8.38 14.36 -9.83
CA SER A 159 7.56 15.51 -9.44
C SER A 159 7.72 16.65 -10.46
N PRO A 160 6.64 17.09 -11.12
CA PRO A 160 6.72 18.20 -12.06
C PRO A 160 7.22 19.50 -11.44
N SER A 161 6.84 19.75 -10.18
CA SER A 161 7.17 20.99 -9.47
C SER A 161 8.56 20.98 -8.84
N TRP A 162 9.08 19.80 -8.44
CA TRP A 162 10.31 19.69 -7.63
C TRP A 162 11.45 18.97 -8.36
N GLY A 163 11.17 18.28 -9.48
CA GLY A 163 12.15 17.50 -10.23
C GLY A 163 12.63 16.22 -9.53
N ASN A 164 12.15 15.92 -8.32
CA ASN A 164 12.53 14.74 -7.57
C ASN A 164 11.84 13.49 -8.10
N GLN A 165 12.60 12.42 -8.25
CA GLN A 165 12.08 11.09 -8.51
C GLN A 165 11.53 10.50 -7.21
N ALA A 166 10.39 9.84 -7.29
CA ALA A 166 9.78 9.10 -6.20
C ALA A 166 9.17 7.79 -6.71
N SER A 167 9.13 6.80 -5.83
CA SER A 167 8.28 5.62 -6.00
C SER A 167 7.30 5.55 -4.84
N TRP A 168 6.08 5.06 -5.12
CA TRP A 168 5.02 4.99 -4.11
C TRP A 168 4.00 3.91 -4.45
N SER A 169 3.40 3.36 -3.41
CA SER A 169 2.25 2.45 -3.56
C SER A 169 0.93 3.21 -3.51
N LEU A 170 -0.03 2.76 -4.32
CA LEU A 170 -1.43 3.18 -4.28
C LEU A 170 -2.28 1.95 -4.61
N SER A 171 -2.94 1.38 -3.61
CA SER A 171 -3.56 0.05 -3.74
C SER A 171 -5.08 0.04 -3.65
N GLU A 172 -5.73 1.21 -3.60
CA GLU A 172 -7.18 1.31 -3.46
C GLU A 172 -7.94 0.71 -4.66
N SER A 173 -8.78 -0.24 -4.46
CA SER A 173 -8.94 -1.08 -3.26
C SER A 173 -8.51 -2.52 -3.57
N LEU A 174 -8.31 -2.90 -4.83
CA LEU A 174 -8.14 -4.27 -5.31
C LEU A 174 -6.85 -4.45 -6.15
N VAL A 175 -5.82 -3.62 -5.93
CA VAL A 175 -4.58 -3.66 -6.72
C VAL A 175 -3.30 -3.85 -5.89
N ALA A 176 -3.44 -4.15 -4.60
CA ALA A 176 -2.29 -4.45 -3.73
C ALA A 176 -1.46 -5.64 -4.25
N TYR A 177 -2.10 -6.66 -4.84
CA TYR A 177 -1.43 -7.82 -5.42
C TYR A 177 -0.46 -7.46 -6.56
N GLN A 178 -0.53 -6.25 -7.08
CA GLN A 178 0.37 -5.78 -8.12
C GLN A 178 1.79 -5.52 -7.59
N TRP A 179 1.99 -5.39 -6.27
CA TRP A 179 3.30 -5.09 -5.71
C TRP A 179 3.72 -5.96 -4.52
N PHE A 180 2.78 -6.63 -3.83
CA PHE A 180 3.13 -7.61 -2.81
C PHE A 180 2.13 -8.76 -2.74
N PRO A 181 2.55 -9.98 -2.33
CA PRO A 181 1.67 -11.11 -2.15
C PRO A 181 0.68 -10.85 -1.03
N CYS A 182 -0.61 -10.89 -1.33
CA CYS A 182 -1.66 -10.53 -0.36
C CYS A 182 -2.97 -11.31 -0.56
N LYS A 183 -3.79 -11.30 0.50
CA LYS A 183 -5.22 -11.60 0.45
C LYS A 183 -5.95 -10.30 0.15
N GLN A 184 -6.78 -10.27 -0.88
CA GLN A 184 -7.59 -9.10 -1.25
C GLN A 184 -9.05 -9.29 -0.85
N ASP A 185 -9.31 -9.20 0.44
CA ASP A 185 -10.63 -9.26 1.04
C ASP A 185 -10.89 -7.98 1.84
N LEU A 186 -11.86 -7.17 1.41
CA LEU A 186 -12.18 -5.88 2.03
C LEU A 186 -12.80 -6.01 3.43
N THR A 187 -13.20 -7.21 3.81
CA THR A 187 -13.79 -7.49 5.13
C THR A 187 -12.77 -8.01 6.13
N ASP A 188 -11.55 -8.36 5.67
CA ASP A 188 -10.50 -8.94 6.49
C ASP A 188 -9.40 -7.89 6.80
N LYS A 189 -9.51 -7.24 7.95
CA LYS A 189 -8.50 -6.32 8.47
C LYS A 189 -7.44 -7.06 9.24
N ILE A 190 -6.18 -6.78 8.90
CA ILE A 190 -5.04 -7.28 9.67
C ILE A 190 -4.89 -6.52 10.99
N ASP A 191 -4.62 -7.23 12.08
CA ASP A 191 -4.50 -6.63 13.43
C ASP A 191 -3.26 -5.71 13.54
N SER A 192 -2.20 -6.01 12.79
CA SER A 192 -0.96 -5.22 12.76
C SER A 192 -0.15 -5.45 11.49
N SER A 193 0.67 -4.46 11.13
CA SER A 193 1.56 -4.55 9.96
C SER A 193 2.93 -3.96 10.25
N TRP A 194 3.97 -4.63 9.74
CA TRP A 194 5.34 -4.12 9.72
C TRP A 194 5.80 -3.96 8.28
N VAL A 195 6.46 -2.83 8.00
CA VAL A 195 7.06 -2.57 6.71
C VAL A 195 8.53 -2.22 6.93
N PHE A 196 9.41 -3.13 6.54
CA PHE A 196 10.84 -2.94 6.54
C PHE A 196 11.29 -2.72 5.11
N ALA A 197 11.69 -1.50 4.80
CA ALA A 197 12.07 -1.12 3.45
C ALA A 197 13.55 -0.73 3.40
N THR A 198 14.31 -1.44 2.59
CA THR A 198 15.72 -1.20 2.33
C THR A 198 15.87 -0.43 1.02
N THR A 199 16.62 0.66 1.06
CA THR A 199 16.86 1.54 -0.09
C THR A 199 18.27 2.12 -0.05
N ASP A 200 18.70 2.79 -1.12
CA ASP A 200 19.93 3.56 -1.15
C ASP A 200 19.99 4.58 0.02
N SER A 201 21.17 4.77 0.59
CA SER A 201 21.36 5.62 1.77
C SER A 201 21.00 7.09 1.58
N ALA A 202 20.93 7.56 0.31
CA ALA A 202 20.48 8.91 -0.03
C ALA A 202 18.95 9.07 -0.04
N ASN A 203 18.20 7.97 0.04
CA ASN A 203 16.75 7.98 0.07
C ASN A 203 16.22 7.89 1.51
N MET A 204 14.97 8.33 1.69
CA MET A 204 14.16 8.03 2.86
C MET A 204 12.90 7.28 2.45
N VAL A 205 12.36 6.49 3.37
CA VAL A 205 11.14 5.72 3.16
C VAL A 205 10.08 6.12 4.18
N GLY A 206 8.91 6.53 3.69
CA GLY A 206 7.69 6.69 4.47
C GLY A 206 6.79 5.47 4.37
N SER A 207 6.12 5.11 5.47
CA SER A 207 5.15 4.01 5.53
C SER A 207 4.16 4.23 6.70
N ASN A 208 3.25 3.28 6.89
CA ASN A 208 2.24 3.33 7.95
C ASN A 208 2.83 3.05 9.34
N GLY A 209 2.23 3.66 10.36
CA GLY A 209 2.57 3.44 11.75
C GLY A 209 3.73 4.31 12.24
N LEU A 210 4.57 3.77 13.11
CA LEU A 210 5.71 4.50 13.71
C LEU A 210 7.02 3.98 13.14
N LEU A 211 7.91 4.89 12.76
CA LEU A 211 9.30 4.56 12.45
C LEU A 211 10.01 4.13 13.75
N LYS A 212 10.40 2.87 13.82
CA LYS A 212 11.05 2.29 15.01
C LYS A 212 12.57 2.32 14.93
N ASN A 213 13.12 2.03 13.75
CA ASN A 213 14.55 2.00 13.54
C ASN A 213 14.92 2.47 12.13
N ILE A 214 16.13 2.97 11.99
CA ILE A 214 16.85 3.13 10.72
C ILE A 214 18.17 2.38 10.88
N VAL A 215 18.32 1.26 10.16
CA VAL A 215 19.50 0.42 10.23
C VAL A 215 20.42 0.73 9.05
N SER A 216 21.66 1.08 9.32
CA SER A 216 22.68 1.29 8.27
C SER A 216 23.20 -0.05 7.76
N LEU A 217 23.23 -0.20 6.43
CA LEU A 217 23.65 -1.41 5.72
C LEU A 217 24.69 -1.05 4.64
N GLY A 218 25.73 -0.32 5.01
CA GLY A 218 26.74 0.20 4.08
C GLY A 218 26.17 1.31 3.18
N THR A 219 26.06 1.06 1.89
CA THR A 219 25.49 2.02 0.91
C THR A 219 23.98 2.11 0.96
N LYS A 220 23.33 1.28 1.78
CA LYS A 220 21.87 1.23 1.94
C LYS A 220 21.46 1.51 3.37
N LYS A 221 20.18 1.82 3.55
CA LYS A 221 19.51 1.93 4.86
C LYS A 221 18.21 1.13 4.83
N ARG A 222 17.88 0.48 5.95
CA ARG A 222 16.58 -0.15 6.16
C ARG A 222 15.77 0.67 7.14
N TYR A 223 14.59 1.09 6.70
CA TYR A 223 13.59 1.80 7.51
C TYR A 223 12.61 0.78 8.07
N GLU A 224 12.43 0.73 9.39
CA GLU A 224 11.58 -0.24 10.09
C GLU A 224 10.34 0.43 10.65
N TRP A 225 9.25 0.37 9.89
CA TRP A 225 7.95 0.89 10.26
C TRP A 225 7.08 -0.19 10.89
N LYS A 226 6.35 0.15 11.96
CA LYS A 226 5.45 -0.77 12.67
C LYS A 226 4.13 -0.10 13.00
N SER A 227 3.03 -0.66 12.49
CA SER A 227 1.67 -0.32 12.90
C SER A 227 1.13 -1.41 13.80
N ARG A 228 0.50 -1.01 14.92
CA ARG A 228 -0.16 -1.90 15.88
C ARG A 228 -1.68 -1.77 15.85
N TYR A 229 -2.19 -0.97 14.92
CA TYR A 229 -3.63 -0.77 14.74
C TYR A 229 -4.12 -1.58 13.56
N PRO A 230 -5.36 -2.09 13.64
CA PRO A 230 -5.96 -2.77 12.50
C PRO A 230 -5.95 -1.91 11.24
N ILE A 231 -5.57 -2.52 10.12
CA ILE A 231 -5.44 -1.83 8.84
C ILE A 231 -5.91 -2.75 7.71
N ASP A 232 -6.57 -2.17 6.71
CA ASP A 232 -6.89 -2.90 5.49
C ASP A 232 -5.63 -3.10 4.64
N TYR A 233 -5.54 -4.24 3.96
CA TYR A 233 -4.36 -4.60 3.14
C TYR A 233 -4.03 -3.53 2.08
N TYR A 234 -5.03 -2.88 1.50
CA TYR A 234 -4.86 -1.86 0.46
C TYR A 234 -4.38 -0.50 1.01
N LEU A 235 -4.44 -0.29 2.32
CA LEU A 235 -3.93 0.90 2.98
C LEU A 235 -2.46 0.75 3.41
N ILE A 236 -1.87 -0.45 3.31
CA ILE A 236 -0.43 -0.60 3.52
C ILE A 236 0.28 0.17 2.41
N SER A 237 1.15 1.10 2.82
CA SER A 237 1.78 2.02 1.90
C SER A 237 3.29 2.10 2.08
N VAL A 238 3.99 2.39 0.99
CA VAL A 238 5.42 2.68 0.94
C VAL A 238 5.64 3.84 -0.01
N SER A 239 6.44 4.82 0.40
CA SER A 239 6.89 5.90 -0.46
C SER A 239 8.38 6.14 -0.28
N THR A 240 9.12 6.19 -1.38
CA THR A 240 10.58 6.32 -1.39
C THR A 240 11.00 7.47 -2.29
N ALA A 241 11.76 8.42 -1.76
CA ALA A 241 12.38 9.51 -2.51
C ALA A 241 13.59 10.08 -1.75
N LYS A 242 14.23 11.09 -2.34
CA LYS A 242 15.10 11.98 -1.58
C LYS A 242 14.25 12.90 -0.72
N TYR A 243 13.82 12.37 0.41
CA TYR A 243 13.07 13.14 1.40
C TYR A 243 13.99 13.68 2.49
N MET A 244 13.50 14.70 3.19
CA MET A 244 13.98 15.14 4.48
C MET A 244 12.83 15.18 5.48
N ALA A 245 13.12 14.96 6.75
CA ALA A 245 12.13 15.04 7.80
C ALA A 245 11.77 16.51 8.08
N TYR A 246 10.47 16.81 8.09
CA TYR A 246 9.90 18.09 8.47
C TYR A 246 8.83 17.87 9.53
N ASN A 247 9.28 17.80 10.79
CA ASN A 247 8.42 17.41 11.90
C ASN A 247 7.75 18.63 12.55
N LEU A 248 6.48 18.48 12.90
CA LEU A 248 5.67 19.48 13.58
C LEU A 248 5.07 18.88 14.85
N TYR A 249 4.67 19.76 15.78
CA TYR A 249 3.91 19.39 16.96
C TYR A 249 2.64 20.23 17.02
N ALA A 250 1.49 19.58 16.90
CA ALA A 250 0.21 20.22 17.19
C ALA A 250 -0.02 20.19 18.70
N LYS A 251 -0.50 21.32 19.26
CA LYS A 251 -0.82 21.46 20.70
C LYS A 251 -2.29 21.84 20.87
N PRO A 252 -3.23 20.93 20.64
CA PRO A 252 -4.65 21.21 20.87
C PRO A 252 -4.90 21.53 22.34
N GLN A 253 -5.71 22.54 22.62
CA GLN A 253 -5.98 23.01 23.99
C GLN A 253 -6.50 21.89 24.92
N TYR A 254 -7.32 20.96 24.38
CA TYR A 254 -7.88 19.84 25.13
C TYR A 254 -6.86 18.73 25.46
N LEU A 255 -5.66 18.76 24.89
CA LEU A 255 -4.56 17.83 25.19
C LEU A 255 -3.45 18.46 26.03
N ALA A 256 -3.59 19.70 26.47
CA ALA A 256 -2.53 20.36 27.25
C ALA A 256 -2.24 19.60 28.58
N PRO A 257 -0.95 19.41 28.94
CA PRO A 257 0.27 19.92 28.30
C PRO A 257 0.79 19.08 27.10
N ASP A 258 0.15 17.97 26.75
CA ASP A 258 0.58 17.05 25.71
C ASP A 258 0.48 17.64 24.30
N SER A 259 1.20 17.03 23.38
CA SER A 259 1.21 17.43 21.98
C SER A 259 1.12 16.20 21.06
N ILE A 260 0.57 16.42 19.87
CA ILE A 260 0.54 15.41 18.80
C ILE A 260 1.75 15.62 17.90
N PHE A 261 2.60 14.60 17.80
CA PHE A 261 3.70 14.60 16.85
C PHE A 261 3.20 14.33 15.44
N ILE A 262 3.50 15.24 14.51
CA ILE A 262 3.16 15.16 13.09
C ILE A 262 4.46 14.97 12.32
N GLN A 263 4.71 13.75 11.82
CA GLN A 263 5.88 13.44 11.04
C GLN A 263 5.59 13.66 9.55
N ASN A 264 6.35 14.54 8.93
CA ASN A 264 6.28 14.80 7.50
C ASN A 264 7.61 14.46 6.84
N PHE A 265 7.51 13.92 5.63
CA PHE A 265 8.64 13.79 4.72
C PHE A 265 8.37 14.66 3.49
N ILE A 266 9.24 15.63 3.28
CA ILE A 266 9.19 16.55 2.15
C ILE A 266 10.39 16.31 1.25
N TYR A 267 10.35 16.73 0.00
CA TYR A 267 11.52 16.64 -0.86
C TYR A 267 12.69 17.46 -0.30
N ASP A 268 13.90 16.96 -0.45
CA ASP A 268 15.14 17.55 0.12
C ASP A 268 15.43 18.97 -0.40
N ASN A 269 14.90 19.32 -1.59
CA ASN A 269 15.00 20.64 -2.18
C ASN A 269 13.79 21.57 -1.89
N ALA A 270 12.86 21.17 -1.04
CA ALA A 270 11.66 21.96 -0.75
C ALA A 270 11.98 23.16 0.19
N ILE A 271 12.83 22.97 1.21
CA ILE A 271 13.18 24.04 2.14
C ILE A 271 14.03 25.08 1.42
N GLY A 272 13.64 26.35 1.58
CA GLY A 272 14.28 27.49 0.89
C GLY A 272 13.70 27.78 -0.50
N ASN A 273 12.83 26.95 -1.03
CA ASN A 273 12.10 27.25 -2.25
C ASN A 273 10.97 28.26 -1.95
N PRO A 274 10.84 29.37 -2.69
CA PRO A 274 9.79 30.37 -2.47
C PRO A 274 8.37 29.77 -2.50
N SER A 275 8.12 28.80 -3.38
CA SER A 275 6.82 28.10 -3.49
C SER A 275 6.47 27.31 -2.23
N TRP A 276 7.44 26.79 -1.49
CA TRP A 276 7.22 26.12 -0.20
C TRP A 276 6.83 27.11 0.89
N ASN A 277 7.48 28.29 0.91
CA ASN A 277 7.23 29.31 1.94
C ASN A 277 5.81 29.92 1.82
N THR A 278 5.22 29.96 0.62
CA THR A 278 3.84 30.42 0.43
C THR A 278 2.79 29.38 0.81
N GLN A 279 3.15 28.12 0.96
CA GLN A 279 2.25 27.03 1.37
C GLN A 279 2.18 26.84 2.89
N LYS A 280 3.00 27.56 3.66
CA LYS A 280 3.03 27.50 5.14
C LYS A 280 2.00 28.38 5.82
N THR A 281 1.38 29.30 5.11
CA THR A 281 0.34 30.21 5.59
C THR A 281 -1.04 29.70 5.22
#